data_305ea0dd944f4cce75b8144c707164ef
#
_entry.id   305ea0dd944f4cce75b8144c707164ef
#
_cell.length_a   1.000
_cell.length_b   1.000
_cell.length_c   1.000
_cell.angle_alpha   90.00
_cell.angle_beta   90.00
_cell.angle_gamma   90.00
#
_symmetry.space_group_name_H-M   'P 1'
#
loop_
_entity.id
_entity.type
_entity.pdbx_description
1 polymer ?
#
loop_
_entity_poly.entity_id
_entity_poly.type
_entity_poly.pdbx_seq_one_letter_code
_entity_poly.pdbx_strand_id
1 'polypeptide(L)' 'IEQFFPGAGDYAGASRWAGLRPMTPSNVPLIGHTRYRNLFLNTGHGTLGWTLACGSGRAAADLIGRRTPEVEFPFL' A
#
# COMPACT_ATOMS: atom_id res chain seq x y z
N ILE A 1 11.16 18.37 11.52
CA ILE A 1 9.72 18.74 11.59
C ILE A 1 9.51 19.92 12.52
N GLU A 2 10.12 19.92 13.70
CA GLU A 2 9.96 21.01 14.67
C GLU A 2 10.37 22.37 14.08
N GLN A 3 11.38 22.38 13.22
CA GLN A 3 11.87 23.59 12.55
C GLN A 3 10.81 24.20 11.63
N PHE A 4 9.98 23.35 10.98
CA PHE A 4 8.94 23.78 10.04
C PHE A 4 7.56 23.91 10.70
N PHE A 5 7.32 23.12 11.73
CA PHE A 5 6.04 23.08 12.42
C PHE A 5 6.23 23.17 13.94
N PRO A 6 6.75 24.31 14.45
CA PRO A 6 6.96 24.46 15.89
C PRO A 6 5.62 24.37 16.64
N GLY A 7 5.60 23.64 17.74
CA GLY A 7 4.41 23.49 18.57
C GLY A 7 3.35 22.54 18.03
N ALA A 8 3.62 21.81 16.95
CA ALA A 8 2.67 20.86 16.38
C ALA A 8 2.52 19.56 17.20
N GLY A 9 3.44 19.29 18.12
CA GLY A 9 3.40 18.11 18.94
C GLY A 9 4.45 18.12 20.04
N ASP A 10 4.48 17.05 20.82
CA ASP A 10 5.51 16.83 21.85
C ASP A 10 6.74 16.19 21.24
N TYR A 11 7.65 17.02 20.72
CA TYR A 11 8.88 16.53 20.08
C TYR A 11 9.86 15.88 21.07
N ALA A 12 9.88 16.38 22.32
CA ALA A 12 10.77 15.82 23.33
C ALA A 12 10.35 14.40 23.75
N GLY A 13 9.05 14.12 23.76
CA GLY A 13 8.49 12.80 24.06
C GLY A 13 8.37 11.86 22.86
N ALA A 14 8.81 12.29 21.69
CA ALA A 14 8.67 11.48 20.48
C ALA A 14 9.58 10.26 20.50
N SER A 15 9.03 9.10 20.13
CA SER A 15 9.79 7.88 19.91
C SER A 15 10.30 7.80 18.47
N ARG A 16 11.55 7.36 18.32
CA ARG A 16 12.15 7.14 16.98
C ARG A 16 12.21 5.64 16.72
N TRP A 17 11.85 5.26 15.53
CA TRP A 17 11.94 3.87 15.12
C TRP A 17 12.13 3.79 13.59
N ALA A 18 12.53 2.62 13.13
CA ALA A 18 12.67 2.33 11.72
C ALA A 18 12.04 0.98 11.41
N GLY A 19 11.62 0.80 10.18
CA GLY A 19 11.03 -0.43 9.70
C GLY A 19 11.33 -0.65 8.22
N LEU A 20 11.04 -1.85 7.74
CA LEU A 20 11.21 -2.20 6.34
C LEU A 20 9.97 -1.79 5.55
N ARG A 21 10.20 -1.24 4.35
CA ARG A 21 9.13 -0.97 3.40
C ARG A 21 8.91 -2.19 2.50
N PRO A 22 7.66 -2.55 2.20
CA PRO A 22 7.38 -3.67 1.29
C PRO A 22 7.55 -3.23 -0.17
N MET A 23 8.79 -3.22 -0.63
CA MET A 23 9.13 -2.74 -1.97
C MET A 23 9.37 -3.92 -2.91
N THR A 24 8.85 -3.80 -4.14
CA THR A 24 9.16 -4.71 -5.23
C THR A 24 10.33 -4.16 -6.06
N PRO A 25 11.02 -4.99 -6.85
CA PRO A 25 12.12 -4.51 -7.70
C PRO A 25 11.69 -3.43 -8.71
N SER A 26 10.44 -3.48 -9.18
CA SER A 26 9.90 -2.53 -10.15
C SER A 26 9.23 -1.32 -9.51
N ASN A 27 9.07 -1.29 -8.19
CA ASN A 27 8.24 -0.33 -7.44
C ASN A 27 6.75 -0.38 -7.81
N VAL A 28 6.30 -1.43 -8.50
CA VAL A 28 4.90 -1.65 -8.85
C VAL A 28 4.30 -2.64 -7.86
N PRO A 29 3.17 -2.31 -7.20
CA PRO A 29 2.52 -3.24 -6.28
C PRO A 29 2.12 -4.54 -6.95
N LEU A 30 2.04 -5.59 -6.15
CA LEU A 30 1.53 -6.89 -6.58
C LEU A 30 0.08 -7.02 -6.10
N ILE A 31 -0.86 -6.92 -7.03
CA ILE A 31 -2.29 -6.98 -6.72
C ILE A 31 -2.95 -8.01 -7.62
N GLY A 32 -3.65 -8.97 -7.04
CA GLY A 32 -4.44 -9.90 -7.82
C GLY A 32 -4.32 -11.35 -7.40
N HIS A 33 -4.51 -12.22 -8.39
CA HIS A 33 -4.57 -13.66 -8.20
C HIS A 33 -3.18 -14.27 -8.04
N THR A 34 -3.12 -15.40 -7.34
CA THR A 34 -1.94 -16.27 -7.32
C THR A 34 -2.30 -17.60 -8.01
N ARG A 35 -1.32 -18.50 -8.07
CA ARG A 35 -1.58 -19.86 -8.57
C ARG A 35 -2.56 -20.66 -7.68
N TYR A 36 -2.76 -20.19 -6.45
CA TYR A 36 -3.71 -20.80 -5.53
C TYR A 36 -5.07 -20.10 -5.65
N ARG A 37 -6.13 -20.87 -5.84
CA ARG A 37 -7.48 -20.34 -6.12
C ARG A 37 -8.01 -19.39 -5.06
N ASN A 38 -7.65 -19.60 -3.82
CA ASN A 38 -8.17 -18.86 -2.67
C ASN A 38 -7.15 -17.95 -2.00
N LEU A 39 -6.04 -17.64 -2.71
CA LEU A 39 -5.02 -16.75 -2.20
C LEU A 39 -4.83 -15.57 -3.17
N PHE A 40 -5.05 -14.39 -2.66
CA PHE A 40 -4.91 -13.14 -3.39
C PHE A 40 -3.80 -12.29 -2.76
N LEU A 41 -3.16 -11.46 -3.55
CA LEU A 41 -2.16 -10.51 -3.07
C LEU A 41 -2.65 -9.08 -3.21
N ASN A 42 -2.28 -8.24 -2.25
CA ASN A 42 -2.40 -6.79 -2.31
C ASN A 42 -1.25 -6.23 -1.47
N THR A 43 -0.08 -6.15 -2.05
CA THR A 43 1.16 -5.86 -1.32
C THR A 43 2.19 -5.16 -2.22
N GLY A 44 3.31 -4.78 -1.62
CA GLY A 44 4.42 -4.23 -2.39
C GLY A 44 4.27 -2.76 -2.77
N HIS A 45 3.49 -1.99 -2.02
CA HIS A 45 3.18 -0.58 -2.33
C HIS A 45 4.34 0.38 -2.01
N GLY A 46 5.43 -0.12 -1.46
CA GLY A 46 6.62 0.68 -1.16
C GLY A 46 6.32 1.85 -0.24
N THR A 47 6.62 3.07 -0.70
CA THR A 47 6.40 4.29 0.08
C THR A 47 4.99 4.86 -0.04
N LEU A 48 4.16 4.32 -0.94
CA LEU A 48 2.86 4.88 -1.30
C LEU A 48 1.67 4.07 -0.76
N GLY A 49 1.91 3.15 0.18
CA GLY A 49 0.86 2.26 0.69
C GLY A 49 -0.34 3.00 1.28
N TRP A 50 -0.10 4.05 2.04
CA TRP A 50 -1.17 4.87 2.58
C TRP A 50 -1.96 5.59 1.49
N THR A 51 -1.25 6.24 0.57
CA THR A 51 -1.85 6.99 -0.54
C THR A 51 -2.71 6.09 -1.44
N LEU A 52 -2.24 4.88 -1.70
CA LEU A 52 -2.91 3.94 -2.61
C LEU A 52 -3.92 3.02 -1.91
N ALA A 53 -4.08 3.12 -0.61
CA ALA A 53 -4.84 2.15 0.19
C ALA A 53 -6.28 1.96 -0.31
N CYS A 54 -7.01 3.05 -0.51
CA CYS A 54 -8.41 2.96 -0.94
C CYS A 54 -8.55 2.40 -2.36
N GLY A 55 -7.73 2.89 -3.29
CA GLY A 55 -7.76 2.42 -4.68
C GLY A 55 -7.36 0.96 -4.83
N SER A 56 -6.27 0.55 -4.19
CA SER A 56 -5.82 -0.84 -4.25
C SER A 56 -6.78 -1.79 -3.52
N GLY A 57 -7.36 -1.35 -2.41
CA GLY A 57 -8.38 -2.11 -1.70
C GLY A 57 -9.64 -2.32 -2.53
N ARG A 58 -10.09 -1.28 -3.23
CA ARG A 58 -11.23 -1.37 -4.15
C ARG A 58 -10.94 -2.34 -5.30
N ALA A 59 -9.77 -2.21 -5.92
CA ALA A 59 -9.38 -3.10 -7.01
C ALA A 59 -9.27 -4.56 -6.55
N ALA A 60 -8.66 -4.81 -5.40
CA ALA A 60 -8.56 -6.14 -4.83
C ALA A 60 -9.94 -6.74 -4.55
N ALA A 61 -10.86 -5.96 -3.98
CA ALA A 61 -12.23 -6.40 -3.74
C ALA A 61 -12.96 -6.77 -5.03
N ASP A 62 -12.77 -5.98 -6.08
CA ASP A 62 -13.36 -6.28 -7.39
C ASP A 62 -12.81 -7.60 -7.95
N LEU A 63 -11.50 -7.82 -7.88
CA LEU A 63 -10.89 -9.07 -8.36
C LEU A 63 -11.39 -10.29 -7.58
N ILE A 64 -11.47 -10.20 -6.26
CA ILE A 64 -11.99 -11.28 -5.41
C ILE A 64 -13.45 -11.55 -5.73
N GLY A 65 -14.24 -10.50 -5.96
CA GLY A 65 -15.65 -10.60 -6.32
C GLY A 65 -15.91 -10.91 -7.79
N ARG A 66 -14.89 -11.21 -8.57
CA ARG A 66 -14.97 -11.49 -10.02
C ARG A 66 -15.57 -10.34 -10.82
N ARG A 67 -15.30 -9.12 -10.39
CA ARG A 67 -15.66 -7.90 -11.12
C ARG A 67 -14.41 -7.34 -11.80
N THR A 68 -14.62 -6.55 -12.84
CA THR A 68 -13.53 -5.85 -13.51
C THR A 68 -13.20 -4.56 -12.77
N PRO A 69 -11.96 -4.38 -12.29
CA PRO A 69 -11.57 -3.10 -11.68
C PRO A 69 -11.71 -1.93 -12.66
N GLU A 70 -12.04 -0.76 -12.13
CA GLU A 70 -12.22 0.46 -12.94
C GLU A 70 -10.89 1.00 -13.49
N VAL A 71 -9.79 0.69 -12.83
CA VAL A 71 -8.47 1.19 -13.21
C VAL A 71 -7.73 0.18 -14.08
N GLU A 72 -6.98 0.69 -15.05
CA GLU A 72 -6.03 -0.13 -15.80
C GLU A 72 -4.76 -0.30 -14.97
N PHE A 73 -4.41 -1.55 -14.72
CA PHE A 73 -3.23 -1.88 -13.94
C PHE A 73 -2.80 -3.32 -14.31
N PRO A 74 -1.50 -3.64 -14.29
CA PRO A 74 -1.04 -5.00 -14.59
C PRO A 74 -1.32 -5.95 -13.43
N PHE A 75 -2.58 -6.27 -13.19
CA PHE A 75 -3.00 -7.21 -12.15
C PHE A 75 -2.45 -8.61 -12.40
N LEU A 76 -2.17 -9.30 -11.31
CA LEU A 76 -1.75 -10.70 -11.36
C LEU A 76 -2.89 -11.64 -11.76
#